data_4a040e282a2af40ac4a5bb2613d6e7d5
#
_entry.id   4a040e282a2af40ac4a5bb2613d6e7d5
#
_cell.length_a   1.000
_cell.length_b   1.000
_cell.length_c   1.000
_cell.angle_alpha   90.00
_cell.angle_beta   90.00
_cell.angle_gamma   90.00
#
_symmetry.space_group_name_H-M   'P 1'
#
loop_
_entity.id
_entity.type
_entity.pdbx_description
1 polymer ?
#
loop_
_entity_poly.entity_id
_entity_poly.type
_entity_poly.pdbx_seq_one_letter_code
_entity_poly.pdbx_strand_id
1 'polypeptide(L)'
;MSESTVVRVDPSNERMLKAWNGDDGALWAKRAERFNDGVAAYRDTFFSAAGIQPGDRVLDVGCGAGQTTRDAARLATAGSALGVDLSGEMLGLARRLAGEEGVPNVSFEQVDAQVHAFPEAGFDVVISRHGSMFFGTPLAAFANLVRATRPGGRLVLLTWQPLRLNEWITTFRTIIAAGREVPSANLALSDPEETEALLTSAGYTDFRCTAVNKPMYFGQDVDDAADFVIEQHGGRLSDLDEATRAKAVAALRADLAEHQTDRGVFYGSAAWLVEARRP
;
A
#
# COMPACT_ATOMS: atom_id res chain seq x y z
N MET A 1 21.79 24.30 -5.08
CA MET A 1 20.69 24.52 -4.14
C MET A 1 19.44 24.05 -4.89
N SER A 2 18.94 22.85 -4.58
CA SER A 2 17.73 22.34 -5.18
C SER A 2 16.55 23.11 -4.57
N GLU A 3 15.80 23.84 -5.38
CA GLU A 3 14.51 24.39 -4.97
C GLU A 3 13.65 23.21 -4.51
N SER A 4 13.30 23.20 -3.24
CA SER A 4 12.30 22.28 -2.71
C SER A 4 10.97 22.62 -3.38
N THR A 5 10.64 21.91 -4.43
CA THR A 5 9.35 22.07 -5.11
C THR A 5 8.27 21.71 -4.10
N VAL A 6 7.50 22.69 -3.66
CA VAL A 6 6.38 22.46 -2.74
C VAL A 6 5.37 21.56 -3.46
N VAL A 7 5.15 20.37 -2.92
CA VAL A 7 4.16 19.42 -3.46
C VAL A 7 2.77 20.05 -3.33
N ARG A 8 2.07 20.21 -4.46
CA ARG A 8 0.67 20.62 -4.44
C ARG A 8 -0.18 19.46 -3.94
N VAL A 9 -0.88 19.68 -2.83
CA VAL A 9 -1.71 18.68 -2.16
C VAL A 9 -3.13 19.21 -1.99
N ASP A 10 -4.11 18.35 -2.19
CA ASP A 10 -5.49 18.67 -1.87
C ASP A 10 -5.64 18.85 -0.34
N PRO A 11 -6.42 19.83 0.15
CA PRO A 11 -6.64 20.01 1.59
C PRO A 11 -7.11 18.75 2.32
N SER A 12 -7.89 17.88 1.66
CA SER A 12 -8.33 16.60 2.24
C SER A 12 -7.18 15.60 2.45
N ASN A 13 -6.06 15.77 1.75
CA ASN A 13 -4.87 14.92 1.84
C ASN A 13 -3.73 15.51 2.70
N GLU A 14 -3.85 16.71 3.25
CA GLU A 14 -2.81 17.33 4.08
C GLU A 14 -2.41 16.46 5.28
N ARG A 15 -3.40 15.81 5.92
CA ARG A 15 -3.13 14.86 7.00
C ARG A 15 -2.29 13.67 6.53
N MET A 16 -2.59 13.14 5.35
CA MET A 16 -1.84 12.02 4.77
C MET A 16 -0.45 12.44 4.35
N LEU A 17 -0.29 13.63 3.76
CA LEU A 17 1.03 14.18 3.48
C LEU A 17 1.87 14.27 4.77
N LYS A 18 1.30 14.81 5.85
CA LYS A 18 2.01 14.95 7.13
C LYS A 18 2.43 13.59 7.70
N ALA A 19 1.57 12.57 7.62
CA ALA A 19 1.88 11.22 8.10
C ALA A 19 2.96 10.56 7.24
N TRP A 20 2.74 10.46 5.93
CA TRP A 20 3.63 9.75 5.02
C TRP A 20 4.95 10.47 4.68
N ASN A 21 4.98 11.79 4.84
CA ASN A 21 6.24 12.57 4.72
C ASN A 21 6.90 12.87 6.07
N GLY A 22 6.44 12.22 7.14
CA GLY A 22 6.93 12.26 8.51
C GLY A 22 7.31 10.87 9.03
N ASP A 23 7.06 10.65 10.33
CA ASP A 23 7.50 9.45 11.06
C ASP A 23 6.99 8.13 10.44
N ASP A 24 5.75 8.09 9.96
CA ASP A 24 5.21 6.90 9.30
C ASP A 24 6.00 6.57 8.04
N GLY A 25 6.24 7.57 7.18
CA GLY A 25 7.02 7.38 5.95
C GLY A 25 8.47 6.98 6.23
N ALA A 26 9.10 7.55 7.26
CA ALA A 26 10.45 7.19 7.69
C ALA A 26 10.54 5.73 8.16
N LEU A 27 9.56 5.29 8.98
CA LEU A 27 9.48 3.88 9.40
C LEU A 27 9.29 2.94 8.20
N TRP A 28 8.38 3.29 7.27
CA TRP A 28 8.14 2.48 6.08
C TRP A 28 9.36 2.44 5.16
N ALA A 29 10.09 3.53 4.99
CA ALA A 29 11.33 3.54 4.23
C ALA A 29 12.40 2.66 4.90
N LYS A 30 12.56 2.78 6.23
CA LYS A 30 13.51 1.97 7.01
C LYS A 30 13.22 0.47 6.91
N ARG A 31 11.96 0.08 6.88
CA ARG A 31 11.48 -1.30 6.90
C ARG A 31 10.87 -1.76 5.58
N ALA A 32 11.18 -1.07 4.47
CA ALA A 32 10.53 -1.30 3.17
C ALA A 32 10.60 -2.76 2.70
N GLU A 33 11.74 -3.42 2.87
CA GLU A 33 11.92 -4.83 2.54
C GLU A 33 10.97 -5.71 3.35
N ARG A 34 10.90 -5.51 4.67
CA ARG A 34 10.01 -6.26 5.55
C ARG A 34 8.53 -6.11 5.18
N PHE A 35 8.09 -4.86 4.88
CA PHE A 35 6.72 -4.64 4.41
C PHE A 35 6.45 -5.33 3.08
N ASN A 36 7.41 -5.34 2.17
CA ASN A 36 7.30 -6.04 0.89
C ASN A 36 7.22 -7.55 1.06
N ASP A 37 8.06 -8.13 1.91
CA ASP A 37 8.05 -9.56 2.24
C ASP A 37 6.72 -9.98 2.88
N GLY A 38 6.18 -9.12 3.75
CA GLY A 38 4.89 -9.33 4.39
C GLY A 38 3.78 -9.66 3.39
N VAL A 39 3.73 -8.92 2.29
CA VAL A 39 2.68 -9.06 1.27
C VAL A 39 3.15 -9.78 0.00
N ALA A 40 4.32 -10.42 0.01
CA ALA A 40 4.90 -11.06 -1.17
C ALA A 40 3.99 -12.13 -1.78
N ALA A 41 3.21 -12.84 -0.95
CA ALA A 41 2.28 -13.88 -1.40
C ALA A 41 1.17 -13.37 -2.35
N TYR A 42 0.90 -12.07 -2.38
CA TYR A 42 -0.08 -11.45 -3.27
C TYR A 42 0.48 -11.09 -4.66
N ARG A 43 1.81 -11.04 -4.82
CA ARG A 43 2.50 -10.48 -5.97
C ARG A 43 2.06 -11.09 -7.31
N ASP A 44 2.11 -12.40 -7.41
CA ASP A 44 1.81 -13.10 -8.69
C ASP A 44 0.34 -12.92 -9.10
N THR A 45 -0.57 -12.99 -8.14
CA THR A 45 -2.01 -12.75 -8.38
C THR A 45 -2.26 -11.32 -8.86
N PHE A 46 -1.61 -10.33 -8.23
CA PHE A 46 -1.74 -8.92 -8.57
C PHE A 46 -1.21 -8.62 -9.99
N PHE A 47 0.00 -9.06 -10.31
CA PHE A 47 0.58 -8.82 -11.64
C PHE A 47 -0.11 -9.62 -12.75
N SER A 48 -0.63 -10.81 -12.44
CA SER A 48 -1.46 -11.57 -13.39
C SER A 48 -2.71 -10.79 -13.77
N ALA A 49 -3.39 -10.17 -12.81
CA ALA A 49 -4.56 -9.32 -13.07
C ALA A 49 -4.19 -8.02 -13.78
N ALA A 50 -3.07 -7.39 -13.41
CA ALA A 50 -2.57 -6.19 -14.09
C ALA A 50 -2.30 -6.46 -15.57
N GLY A 51 -1.89 -7.67 -15.94
CA GLY A 51 -1.72 -8.13 -17.32
C GLY A 51 -0.83 -7.19 -18.15
N ILE A 52 0.23 -6.65 -17.53
CA ILE A 52 1.12 -5.66 -18.13
C ILE A 52 1.77 -6.24 -19.38
N GLN A 53 1.65 -5.51 -20.49
CA GLN A 53 2.26 -5.87 -21.78
C GLN A 53 3.61 -5.16 -21.97
N PRO A 54 4.52 -5.69 -22.80
CA PRO A 54 5.84 -5.09 -22.99
C PRO A 54 5.84 -3.60 -23.37
N GLY A 55 4.84 -3.12 -24.11
CA GLY A 55 4.74 -1.73 -24.53
C GLY A 55 3.93 -0.82 -23.61
N ASP A 56 3.39 -1.33 -22.50
CA ASP A 56 2.49 -0.55 -21.63
C ASP A 56 3.23 0.56 -20.89
N ARG A 57 2.55 1.69 -20.73
CA ARG A 57 2.90 2.77 -19.80
C ARG A 57 2.09 2.55 -18.52
N VAL A 58 2.77 2.29 -17.43
CA VAL A 58 2.15 1.93 -16.14
C VAL A 58 2.25 3.10 -15.17
N LEU A 59 1.15 3.42 -14.48
CA LEU A 59 1.13 4.33 -13.34
C LEU A 59 0.90 3.53 -12.06
N ASP A 60 1.84 3.59 -11.11
CA ASP A 60 1.73 2.96 -9.79
C ASP A 60 1.44 4.04 -8.73
N VAL A 61 0.25 4.00 -8.14
CA VAL A 61 -0.27 5.02 -7.23
C VAL A 61 -0.11 4.60 -5.77
N GLY A 62 0.57 5.44 -4.98
CA GLY A 62 1.00 5.09 -3.62
C GLY A 62 2.10 4.05 -3.66
N CYS A 63 3.12 4.28 -4.49
CA CYS A 63 4.15 3.30 -4.82
C CYS A 63 5.13 3.01 -3.67
N GLY A 64 5.18 3.86 -2.64
CA GLY A 64 6.10 3.74 -1.52
C GLY A 64 7.57 3.64 -1.95
N ALA A 65 8.28 2.63 -1.48
CA ALA A 65 9.67 2.35 -1.86
C ALA A 65 9.82 1.73 -3.26
N GLY A 66 8.76 1.74 -4.09
CA GLY A 66 8.80 1.49 -5.52
C GLY A 66 9.02 0.05 -5.97
N GLN A 67 8.84 -0.96 -5.10
CA GLN A 67 8.99 -2.36 -5.52
C GLN A 67 8.01 -2.73 -6.63
N THR A 68 6.71 -2.43 -6.43
CA THR A 68 5.67 -2.71 -7.41
C THR A 68 5.93 -1.98 -8.73
N THR A 69 6.41 -0.74 -8.65
CA THR A 69 6.77 0.06 -9.83
C THR A 69 7.93 -0.55 -10.62
N ARG A 70 9.02 -0.97 -9.91
CA ARG A 70 10.17 -1.64 -10.55
C ARG A 70 9.78 -2.97 -11.19
N ASP A 71 8.92 -3.75 -10.52
CA ASP A 71 8.40 -5.00 -11.07
C ASP A 71 7.53 -4.76 -12.31
N ALA A 72 6.69 -3.72 -12.29
CA ALA A 72 5.90 -3.30 -13.45
C ALA A 72 6.80 -2.89 -14.64
N ALA A 73 7.86 -2.12 -14.36
CA ALA A 73 8.83 -1.71 -15.38
C ALA A 73 9.56 -2.89 -16.03
N ARG A 74 9.88 -3.94 -15.25
CA ARG A 74 10.47 -5.17 -15.78
C ARG A 74 9.52 -5.95 -16.70
N LEU A 75 8.21 -5.85 -16.49
CA LEU A 75 7.21 -6.43 -17.37
C LEU A 75 6.99 -5.56 -18.62
N ALA A 76 6.99 -4.26 -18.46
CA ALA A 76 6.84 -3.27 -19.54
C ALA A 76 8.18 -2.99 -20.25
N THR A 77 8.81 -4.02 -20.82
CA THR A 77 10.19 -4.01 -21.35
C THR A 77 10.45 -3.00 -22.47
N ALA A 78 9.43 -2.62 -23.24
CA ALA A 78 9.46 -1.59 -24.29
C ALA A 78 8.58 -0.37 -23.94
N GLY A 79 8.01 -0.37 -22.74
CA GLY A 79 7.20 0.69 -22.15
C GLY A 79 7.92 1.36 -20.98
N SER A 80 7.14 1.81 -19.99
CA SER A 80 7.69 2.46 -18.80
C SER A 80 6.76 2.31 -17.59
N ALA A 81 7.31 2.55 -16.39
CA ALA A 81 6.50 2.66 -15.18
C ALA A 81 6.82 3.97 -14.44
N LEU A 82 5.78 4.70 -14.04
CA LEU A 82 5.84 5.86 -13.17
C LEU A 82 5.25 5.50 -11.82
N GLY A 83 6.05 5.58 -10.75
CA GLY A 83 5.56 5.48 -9.37
C GLY A 83 5.31 6.87 -8.79
N VAL A 84 4.17 7.06 -8.15
CA VAL A 84 3.83 8.32 -7.46
C VAL A 84 3.49 8.06 -6.00
N ASP A 85 3.95 8.94 -5.11
CA ASP A 85 3.70 8.86 -3.67
C ASP A 85 3.76 10.26 -3.03
N LEU A 86 3.19 10.40 -1.83
CA LEU A 86 3.32 11.59 -0.99
C LEU A 86 4.65 11.64 -0.22
N SER A 87 5.27 10.49 0.04
CA SER A 87 6.50 10.37 0.84
C SER A 87 7.75 10.61 0.01
N GLY A 88 8.38 11.77 0.22
CA GLY A 88 9.68 12.08 -0.40
C GLY A 88 10.79 11.11 0.02
N GLU A 89 10.76 10.62 1.26
CA GLU A 89 11.77 9.68 1.79
C GLU A 89 11.64 8.30 1.13
N MET A 90 10.43 7.74 1.06
CA MET A 90 10.20 6.48 0.35
C MET A 90 10.58 6.56 -1.13
N LEU A 91 10.26 7.69 -1.79
CA LEU A 91 10.67 7.89 -3.19
C LEU A 91 12.17 8.06 -3.36
N GLY A 92 12.87 8.64 -2.38
CA GLY A 92 14.33 8.66 -2.34
C GLY A 92 14.91 7.24 -2.31
N LEU A 93 14.36 6.37 -1.47
CA LEU A 93 14.71 4.94 -1.44
C LEU A 93 14.36 4.24 -2.77
N ALA A 94 13.18 4.50 -3.33
CA ALA A 94 12.73 3.90 -4.58
C ALA A 94 13.69 4.19 -5.75
N ARG A 95 14.15 5.45 -5.87
CA ARG A 95 15.12 5.87 -6.91
C ARG A 95 16.48 5.19 -6.73
N ARG A 96 16.97 5.09 -5.48
CA ARG A 96 18.23 4.41 -5.17
C ARG A 96 18.16 2.93 -5.55
N LEU A 97 17.11 2.23 -5.09
CA LEU A 97 16.94 0.81 -5.41
C LEU A 97 16.76 0.56 -6.91
N ALA A 98 16.07 1.43 -7.63
CA ALA A 98 15.95 1.31 -9.09
C ALA A 98 17.31 1.44 -9.80
N GLY A 99 18.18 2.34 -9.33
CA GLY A 99 19.54 2.47 -9.82
C GLY A 99 20.42 1.25 -9.51
N GLU A 100 20.36 0.75 -8.27
CA GLU A 100 21.10 -0.43 -7.83
C GLU A 100 20.66 -1.71 -8.58
N GLU A 101 19.37 -1.86 -8.85
CA GLU A 101 18.80 -2.99 -9.59
C GLU A 101 18.88 -2.83 -11.12
N GLY A 102 19.37 -1.69 -11.63
CA GLY A 102 19.54 -1.42 -13.05
C GLY A 102 18.23 -1.42 -13.84
N VAL A 103 17.16 -0.82 -13.31
CA VAL A 103 15.84 -0.71 -13.98
C VAL A 103 15.75 0.65 -14.69
N PRO A 104 16.01 0.75 -16.00
CA PRO A 104 16.19 2.06 -16.67
C PRO A 104 14.87 2.74 -17.05
N ASN A 105 13.77 2.00 -17.18
CA ASN A 105 12.47 2.46 -17.66
C ASN A 105 11.47 2.74 -16.53
N VAL A 106 11.99 3.08 -15.33
CA VAL A 106 11.19 3.46 -14.17
C VAL A 106 11.49 4.91 -13.78
N SER A 107 10.46 5.62 -13.33
CA SER A 107 10.58 6.96 -12.76
C SER A 107 9.70 7.10 -11.52
N PHE A 108 10.02 8.09 -10.67
CA PHE A 108 9.29 8.32 -9.40
C PHE A 108 9.07 9.81 -9.19
N GLU A 109 7.83 10.20 -8.85
CA GLU A 109 7.44 11.59 -8.61
C GLU A 109 6.71 11.75 -7.28
N GLN A 110 7.05 12.82 -6.54
CA GLN A 110 6.35 13.16 -5.31
C GLN A 110 5.17 14.07 -5.65
N VAL A 111 3.97 13.49 -5.67
CA VAL A 111 2.73 14.19 -6.03
C VAL A 111 1.54 13.64 -5.26
N ASP A 112 0.51 14.47 -5.12
CA ASP A 112 -0.82 14.00 -4.72
C ASP A 112 -1.61 13.58 -5.95
N ALA A 113 -1.88 12.29 -6.08
CA ALA A 113 -2.59 11.72 -7.21
C ALA A 113 -4.04 12.23 -7.36
N GLN A 114 -4.62 12.84 -6.31
CA GLN A 114 -5.96 13.47 -6.41
C GLN A 114 -5.97 14.71 -7.31
N VAL A 115 -4.88 15.49 -7.31
CA VAL A 115 -4.84 16.80 -7.94
C VAL A 115 -3.71 16.99 -8.94
N HIS A 116 -2.83 15.99 -9.06
CA HIS A 116 -1.73 16.06 -10.03
C HIS A 116 -2.26 16.04 -11.46
N ALA A 117 -1.66 16.90 -12.30
CA ALA A 117 -2.04 17.01 -13.72
C ALA A 117 -1.35 15.92 -14.56
N PHE A 118 -1.76 14.66 -14.37
CA PHE A 118 -1.28 13.58 -15.25
C PHE A 118 -1.60 13.86 -16.72
N PRO A 119 -0.74 13.40 -17.65
CA PRO A 119 -1.08 13.41 -19.08
C PRO A 119 -2.41 12.71 -19.32
N GLU A 120 -3.30 13.33 -20.11
CA GLU A 120 -4.56 12.70 -20.48
C GLU A 120 -4.30 11.46 -21.34
N ALA A 121 -4.99 10.36 -21.04
CA ALA A 121 -4.78 9.07 -21.71
C ALA A 121 -3.28 8.65 -21.72
N GLY A 122 -2.53 9.04 -20.70
CA GLY A 122 -1.09 8.85 -20.60
C GLY A 122 -0.67 7.42 -20.26
N PHE A 123 -1.58 6.61 -19.69
CA PHE A 123 -1.23 5.29 -19.16
C PHE A 123 -2.16 4.19 -19.68
N ASP A 124 -1.57 3.04 -19.95
CA ASP A 124 -2.28 1.82 -20.38
C ASP A 124 -2.85 1.06 -19.18
N VAL A 125 -2.13 1.10 -18.07
CA VAL A 125 -2.49 0.42 -16.83
C VAL A 125 -2.22 1.35 -15.65
N VAL A 126 -3.20 1.51 -14.77
CA VAL A 126 -3.04 2.13 -13.45
C VAL A 126 -3.10 1.02 -12.40
N ILE A 127 -2.09 0.95 -11.55
CA ILE A 127 -2.01 -0.02 -10.46
C ILE A 127 -1.88 0.67 -9.12
N SER A 128 -2.33 0.01 -8.05
CA SER A 128 -2.05 0.43 -6.68
C SER A 128 -2.09 -0.77 -5.74
N ARG A 129 -1.01 -1.00 -5.00
CA ARG A 129 -0.92 -2.03 -3.97
C ARG A 129 -0.99 -1.38 -2.59
N HIS A 130 -2.16 -1.44 -1.96
CA HIS A 130 -2.47 -0.88 -0.63
C HIS A 130 -2.28 0.66 -0.47
N GLY A 131 -1.98 1.41 -1.55
CA GLY A 131 -1.80 2.86 -1.51
C GLY A 131 -3.10 3.66 -1.67
N SER A 132 -3.99 3.20 -2.55
CA SER A 132 -5.22 3.93 -2.92
C SER A 132 -6.29 4.02 -1.82
N MET A 133 -6.13 3.28 -0.72
CA MET A 133 -7.05 3.33 0.44
C MET A 133 -6.93 4.60 1.28
N PHE A 134 -5.94 5.44 1.02
CA PHE A 134 -5.61 6.60 1.85
C PHE A 134 -6.02 7.95 1.24
N PHE A 135 -6.73 7.97 0.13
CA PHE A 135 -7.22 9.19 -0.46
C PHE A 135 -8.20 9.94 0.46
N GLY A 136 -7.99 11.24 0.64
CA GLY A 136 -8.89 12.10 1.42
C GLY A 136 -10.22 12.31 0.71
N THR A 137 -10.21 12.42 -0.63
CA THR A 137 -11.40 12.50 -1.48
C THR A 137 -11.31 11.45 -2.59
N PRO A 138 -11.69 10.17 -2.30
CA PRO A 138 -11.51 9.06 -3.25
C PRO A 138 -12.13 9.30 -4.62
N LEU A 139 -13.32 9.91 -4.69
CA LEU A 139 -13.98 10.20 -5.96
C LEU A 139 -13.14 11.13 -6.85
N ALA A 140 -12.55 12.17 -6.29
CA ALA A 140 -11.69 13.09 -7.04
C ALA A 140 -10.42 12.39 -7.52
N ALA A 141 -9.82 11.54 -6.67
CA ALA A 141 -8.65 10.75 -7.04
C ALA A 141 -8.94 9.82 -8.22
N PHE A 142 -9.99 9.00 -8.13
CA PHE A 142 -10.32 8.05 -9.19
C PHE A 142 -10.79 8.73 -10.48
N ALA A 143 -11.50 9.86 -10.41
CA ALA A 143 -11.84 10.67 -11.59
C ALA A 143 -10.57 11.20 -12.29
N ASN A 144 -9.57 11.64 -11.53
CA ASN A 144 -8.28 12.04 -12.09
C ASN A 144 -7.53 10.85 -12.73
N LEU A 145 -7.56 9.67 -12.09
CA LEU A 145 -6.94 8.45 -12.61
C LEU A 145 -7.65 7.94 -13.88
N VAL A 146 -8.99 8.03 -13.96
CA VAL A 146 -9.73 7.74 -15.21
C VAL A 146 -9.22 8.62 -16.34
N ARG A 147 -9.10 9.93 -16.12
CA ARG A 147 -8.58 10.88 -17.13
C ARG A 147 -7.16 10.51 -17.58
N ALA A 148 -6.31 10.07 -16.64
CA ALA A 148 -4.94 9.66 -16.91
C ALA A 148 -4.83 8.32 -17.67
N THR A 149 -5.79 7.41 -17.46
CA THR A 149 -5.85 6.10 -18.12
C THR A 149 -6.33 6.29 -19.57
N ARG A 150 -5.78 5.61 -20.55
CA ARG A 150 -6.29 5.65 -21.94
C ARG A 150 -7.65 4.95 -22.08
N PRO A 151 -8.47 5.26 -23.12
CA PRO A 151 -9.66 4.47 -23.44
C PRO A 151 -9.31 2.98 -23.58
N GLY A 152 -10.10 2.10 -22.97
CA GLY A 152 -9.84 0.66 -22.86
C GLY A 152 -8.70 0.26 -21.93
N GLY A 153 -8.04 1.24 -21.28
CA GLY A 153 -7.00 0.99 -20.28
C GLY A 153 -7.56 0.40 -18.98
N ARG A 154 -6.69 -0.12 -18.13
CA ARG A 154 -7.05 -0.91 -16.96
C ARG A 154 -6.71 -0.19 -15.66
N LEU A 155 -7.54 -0.38 -14.63
CA LEU A 155 -7.25 -0.11 -13.23
C LEU A 155 -7.16 -1.44 -12.48
N VAL A 156 -6.09 -1.67 -11.71
CA VAL A 156 -5.96 -2.86 -10.86
C VAL A 156 -5.48 -2.43 -9.48
N LEU A 157 -6.30 -2.72 -8.47
CA LEU A 157 -5.99 -2.38 -7.08
C LEU A 157 -5.89 -3.64 -6.23
N LEU A 158 -4.99 -3.64 -5.26
CA LEU A 158 -4.98 -4.57 -4.15
C LEU A 158 -5.29 -3.77 -2.88
N THR A 159 -6.42 -4.06 -2.23
CA THR A 159 -6.88 -3.37 -1.03
C THR A 159 -7.21 -4.36 0.07
N TRP A 160 -7.17 -3.95 1.33
CA TRP A 160 -7.56 -4.86 2.41
C TRP A 160 -9.07 -5.05 2.45
N GLN A 161 -9.51 -6.29 2.68
CA GLN A 161 -10.87 -6.60 3.11
C GLN A 161 -11.15 -5.98 4.49
N PRO A 162 -12.40 -5.97 4.97
CA PRO A 162 -12.73 -5.45 6.30
C PRO A 162 -11.77 -5.99 7.38
N LEU A 163 -11.37 -5.12 8.32
CA LEU A 163 -10.33 -5.42 9.32
C LEU A 163 -10.57 -6.74 10.06
N ARG A 164 -11.84 -7.09 10.31
CA ARG A 164 -12.24 -8.34 10.99
C ARG A 164 -11.81 -9.62 10.26
N LEU A 165 -11.49 -9.53 8.97
CA LEU A 165 -11.02 -10.64 8.14
C LEU A 165 -9.49 -10.69 8.04
N ASN A 166 -8.80 -9.73 8.66
CA ASN A 166 -7.35 -9.66 8.73
C ASN A 166 -6.91 -9.98 10.16
N GLU A 167 -6.57 -11.25 10.40
CA GLU A 167 -6.22 -11.79 11.70
C GLU A 167 -5.12 -10.95 12.39
N TRP A 168 -4.02 -10.67 11.71
CA TRP A 168 -2.92 -9.89 12.23
C TRP A 168 -3.34 -8.49 12.72
N ILE A 169 -4.25 -7.81 12.00
CA ILE A 169 -4.72 -6.47 12.40
C ILE A 169 -5.55 -6.57 13.68
N THR A 170 -6.49 -7.51 13.74
CA THR A 170 -7.39 -7.66 14.88
C THR A 170 -6.62 -8.09 16.12
N THR A 171 -5.73 -9.06 15.98
CA THR A 171 -4.88 -9.58 17.06
C THR A 171 -3.95 -8.51 17.61
N PHE A 172 -3.13 -7.89 16.77
CA PHE A 172 -2.17 -6.88 17.25
C PHE A 172 -2.86 -5.66 17.87
N ARG A 173 -3.94 -5.18 17.25
CA ARG A 173 -4.70 -4.05 17.80
C ARG A 173 -5.27 -4.37 19.17
N THR A 174 -5.78 -5.57 19.38
CA THR A 174 -6.34 -6.02 20.67
C THR A 174 -5.25 -6.15 21.74
N ILE A 175 -4.15 -6.80 21.43
CA ILE A 175 -3.03 -6.99 22.35
C ILE A 175 -2.42 -5.63 22.76
N ILE A 176 -2.14 -4.77 21.78
CA ILE A 176 -1.50 -3.46 21.98
C ILE A 176 -2.45 -2.48 22.68
N ALA A 177 -3.76 -2.63 22.49
CA ALA A 177 -4.73 -1.85 23.24
C ALA A 177 -4.67 -2.12 24.75
N ALA A 178 -4.21 -3.30 25.16
CA ALA A 178 -4.03 -3.67 26.56
C ALA A 178 -5.29 -3.41 27.42
N GLY A 179 -6.46 -3.80 26.91
CA GLY A 179 -7.75 -3.59 27.55
C GLY A 179 -8.39 -2.22 27.34
N ARG A 180 -7.73 -1.29 26.64
CA ARG A 180 -8.34 -0.03 26.19
C ARG A 180 -9.26 -0.28 25.01
N GLU A 181 -10.22 0.62 24.77
CA GLU A 181 -11.08 0.55 23.62
C GLU A 181 -10.26 0.60 22.32
N VAL A 182 -10.54 -0.32 21.40
CA VAL A 182 -9.97 -0.33 20.06
C VAL A 182 -10.94 0.41 19.13
N PRO A 183 -10.61 1.63 18.68
CA PRO A 183 -11.51 2.36 17.80
C PRO A 183 -11.87 1.55 16.56
N SER A 184 -13.14 1.52 16.20
CA SER A 184 -13.53 0.95 14.93
C SER A 184 -12.89 1.78 13.79
N ALA A 185 -12.35 1.11 12.81
CA ALA A 185 -11.83 1.78 11.62
C ALA A 185 -12.36 1.02 10.40
N ASN A 186 -13.02 1.74 9.51
CA ASN A 186 -13.30 1.22 8.18
C ASN A 186 -12.15 1.64 7.28
N LEU A 187 -11.58 0.68 6.59
CA LEU A 187 -10.64 0.98 5.51
C LEU A 187 -11.46 1.35 4.27
N ALA A 188 -11.09 2.45 3.62
CA ALA A 188 -11.65 2.77 2.32
C ALA A 188 -11.40 1.61 1.34
N LEU A 189 -12.30 1.40 0.40
CA LEU A 189 -12.23 0.31 -0.59
C LEU A 189 -12.28 -1.11 0.04
N SER A 190 -12.75 -1.25 1.27
CA SER A 190 -12.89 -2.55 1.93
C SER A 190 -14.25 -3.21 1.70
N ASP A 191 -15.24 -2.45 1.25
CA ASP A 191 -16.57 -2.92 0.86
C ASP A 191 -16.69 -2.94 -0.67
N PRO A 192 -17.01 -4.10 -1.30
CA PRO A 192 -17.10 -4.21 -2.76
C PRO A 192 -18.21 -3.36 -3.38
N GLU A 193 -19.39 -3.23 -2.73
CA GLU A 193 -20.52 -2.48 -3.28
C GLU A 193 -20.22 -0.97 -3.26
N GLU A 194 -19.66 -0.46 -2.15
CA GLU A 194 -19.21 0.93 -2.04
C GLU A 194 -18.07 1.22 -3.03
N THR A 195 -17.16 0.26 -3.24
CA THR A 195 -16.04 0.40 -4.18
C THR A 195 -16.54 0.44 -5.63
N GLU A 196 -17.50 -0.42 -6.01
CA GLU A 196 -18.13 -0.40 -7.33
C GLU A 196 -18.83 0.92 -7.59
N ALA A 197 -19.65 1.38 -6.65
CA ALA A 197 -20.35 2.66 -6.76
C ALA A 197 -19.39 3.83 -6.92
N LEU A 198 -18.30 3.85 -6.16
CA LEU A 198 -17.25 4.86 -6.24
C LEU A 198 -16.57 4.87 -7.61
N LEU A 199 -16.09 3.72 -8.08
CA LEU A 199 -15.36 3.61 -9.35
C LEU A 199 -16.26 3.90 -10.55
N THR A 200 -17.51 3.45 -10.52
CA THR A 200 -18.52 3.77 -11.54
C THR A 200 -18.81 5.28 -11.58
N SER A 201 -18.97 5.91 -10.41
CA SER A 201 -19.18 7.37 -10.31
C SER A 201 -17.97 8.16 -10.80
N ALA A 202 -16.77 7.61 -10.68
CA ALA A 202 -15.53 8.19 -11.21
C ALA A 202 -15.38 8.03 -12.73
N GLY A 203 -16.17 7.14 -13.37
CA GLY A 203 -16.15 6.91 -14.82
C GLY A 203 -15.50 5.61 -15.27
N TYR A 204 -15.21 4.68 -14.35
CA TYR A 204 -14.79 3.31 -14.69
C TYR A 204 -15.98 2.41 -15.01
N THR A 205 -15.74 1.38 -15.82
CA THR A 205 -16.68 0.30 -16.16
C THR A 205 -16.05 -1.06 -15.91
N ASP A 206 -16.79 -2.15 -16.19
CA ASP A 206 -16.29 -3.53 -16.11
C ASP A 206 -15.70 -3.88 -14.73
N PHE A 207 -16.33 -3.37 -13.67
CA PHE A 207 -15.90 -3.62 -12.29
C PHE A 207 -15.92 -5.12 -11.97
N ARG A 208 -14.83 -5.57 -11.37
CA ARG A 208 -14.69 -6.91 -10.79
C ARG A 208 -13.97 -6.81 -9.46
N CYS A 209 -14.47 -7.49 -8.46
CA CYS A 209 -13.85 -7.58 -7.15
C CYS A 209 -13.71 -9.05 -6.75
N THR A 210 -12.48 -9.51 -6.56
CA THR A 210 -12.17 -10.91 -6.23
C THR A 210 -11.49 -10.97 -4.87
N ALA A 211 -12.00 -11.85 -3.97
CA ALA A 211 -11.35 -12.10 -2.69
C ALA A 211 -10.05 -12.88 -2.90
N VAL A 212 -8.97 -12.38 -2.30
CA VAL A 212 -7.65 -13.03 -2.31
C VAL A 212 -7.17 -13.13 -0.87
N ASN A 213 -7.14 -14.34 -0.33
CA ASN A 213 -6.68 -14.62 1.03
C ASN A 213 -5.33 -15.29 0.97
N LYS A 214 -4.33 -14.70 1.60
CA LYS A 214 -2.95 -15.18 1.61
C LYS A 214 -2.35 -15.08 3.02
N PRO A 215 -1.36 -15.91 3.35
CA PRO A 215 -0.58 -15.69 4.55
C PRO A 215 0.25 -14.42 4.41
N MET A 216 0.31 -13.63 5.49
CA MET A 216 1.17 -12.46 5.62
C MET A 216 2.35 -12.79 6.52
N TYR A 217 3.57 -12.52 6.05
CA TYR A 217 4.81 -12.82 6.75
C TYR A 217 5.21 -11.68 7.69
N PHE A 218 5.60 -12.03 8.93
CA PHE A 218 5.98 -11.06 9.97
C PHE A 218 7.42 -11.20 10.44
N GLY A 219 8.08 -12.34 10.25
CA GLY A 219 9.45 -12.52 10.69
C GLY A 219 9.96 -13.94 10.51
N GLN A 220 11.29 -14.09 10.55
CA GLN A 220 11.93 -15.42 10.49
C GLN A 220 11.68 -16.26 11.75
N ASP A 221 11.49 -15.56 12.88
CA ASP A 221 11.19 -16.14 14.18
C ASP A 221 10.40 -15.13 15.05
N VAL A 222 10.05 -15.55 16.26
CA VAL A 222 9.28 -14.73 17.22
C VAL A 222 9.99 -13.43 17.58
N ASP A 223 11.30 -13.45 17.73
CA ASP A 223 12.07 -12.26 18.14
C ASP A 223 12.06 -11.22 17.02
N ASP A 224 12.34 -11.63 15.80
CA ASP A 224 12.34 -10.78 14.62
C ASP A 224 10.93 -10.21 14.32
N ALA A 225 9.89 -11.04 14.45
CA ALA A 225 8.50 -10.59 14.27
C ALA A 225 8.06 -9.62 15.38
N ALA A 226 8.43 -9.90 16.63
CA ALA A 226 8.10 -9.03 17.76
C ALA A 226 8.76 -7.66 17.63
N ASP A 227 10.04 -7.62 17.26
CA ASP A 227 10.77 -6.35 17.07
C ASP A 227 10.11 -5.50 15.96
N PHE A 228 9.70 -6.13 14.86
CA PHE A 228 8.99 -5.44 13.78
C PHE A 228 7.64 -4.89 14.22
N VAL A 229 6.80 -5.69 14.88
CA VAL A 229 5.46 -5.28 15.34
C VAL A 229 5.54 -4.22 16.44
N ILE A 230 6.50 -4.37 17.38
CA ILE A 230 6.73 -3.38 18.45
C ILE A 230 7.17 -2.04 17.87
N GLU A 231 8.09 -2.02 16.90
CA GLU A 231 8.51 -0.79 16.24
C GLU A 231 7.35 -0.12 15.50
N GLN A 232 6.54 -0.89 14.78
CA GLN A 232 5.37 -0.39 14.03
C GLN A 232 4.31 0.24 14.96
N HIS A 233 4.22 -0.22 16.18
CA HIS A 233 3.25 0.26 17.18
C HIS A 233 3.88 1.03 18.35
N GLY A 234 5.12 1.46 18.21
CA GLY A 234 5.91 2.09 19.27
C GLY A 234 5.21 3.25 19.96
N GLY A 235 4.56 4.15 19.21
CA GLY A 235 3.81 5.26 19.77
C GLY A 235 2.68 4.81 20.71
N ARG A 236 1.89 3.81 20.30
CA ARG A 236 0.79 3.28 21.13
C ARG A 236 1.27 2.52 22.37
N LEU A 237 2.41 1.86 22.27
CA LEU A 237 3.03 1.16 23.38
C LEU A 237 3.68 2.14 24.36
N SER A 238 4.22 3.27 23.91
CA SER A 238 4.78 4.30 24.77
C SER A 238 3.74 5.05 25.61
N ASP A 239 2.47 5.05 25.18
CA ASP A 239 1.34 5.60 25.94
C ASP A 239 0.90 4.71 27.13
N LEU A 240 1.48 3.52 27.29
CA LEU A 240 1.22 2.59 28.39
C LEU A 240 2.22 2.79 29.51
N ASP A 241 1.77 2.57 30.77
CA ASP A 241 2.71 2.41 31.87
C ASP A 241 3.60 1.17 31.66
N GLU A 242 4.75 1.13 32.35
CA GLU A 242 5.77 0.11 32.17
C GLU A 242 5.24 -1.31 32.40
N ALA A 243 4.44 -1.53 33.44
CA ALA A 243 3.91 -2.86 33.76
C ALA A 243 2.88 -3.33 32.71
N THR A 244 2.01 -2.44 32.26
CA THR A 244 1.02 -2.73 31.22
C THR A 244 1.69 -2.98 29.86
N ARG A 245 2.69 -2.17 29.51
CA ARG A 245 3.49 -2.37 28.31
C ARG A 245 4.22 -3.72 28.31
N ALA A 246 4.86 -4.07 29.44
CA ALA A 246 5.55 -5.37 29.57
C ALA A 246 4.58 -6.55 29.37
N LYS A 247 3.36 -6.46 29.92
CA LYS A 247 2.32 -7.48 29.72
C LYS A 247 1.86 -7.55 28.26
N ALA A 248 1.65 -6.42 27.60
CA ALA A 248 1.26 -6.38 26.18
C ALA A 248 2.35 -6.99 25.27
N VAL A 249 3.62 -6.66 25.53
CA VAL A 249 4.75 -7.25 24.77
C VAL A 249 4.86 -8.76 25.03
N ALA A 250 4.68 -9.22 26.27
CA ALA A 250 4.68 -10.65 26.59
C ALA A 250 3.51 -11.38 25.89
N ALA A 251 2.32 -10.81 25.88
CA ALA A 251 1.17 -11.37 25.19
C ALA A 251 1.39 -11.41 23.65
N LEU A 252 1.99 -10.34 23.08
CA LEU A 252 2.35 -10.32 21.65
C LEU A 252 3.33 -11.45 21.30
N ARG A 253 4.37 -11.64 22.10
CA ARG A 253 5.36 -12.71 21.89
C ARG A 253 4.74 -14.10 22.00
N ALA A 254 3.82 -14.31 22.92
CA ALA A 254 3.11 -15.57 23.07
C ALA A 254 2.24 -15.88 21.86
N ASP A 255 1.48 -14.89 21.36
CA ASP A 255 0.67 -15.04 20.17
C ASP A 255 1.52 -15.27 18.90
N LEU A 256 2.62 -14.53 18.74
CA LEU A 256 3.57 -14.75 17.62
C LEU A 256 4.15 -16.18 17.63
N ALA A 257 4.40 -16.76 18.83
CA ALA A 257 4.91 -18.12 18.96
C ALA A 257 3.88 -19.17 18.49
N GLU A 258 2.59 -18.92 18.67
CA GLU A 258 1.52 -19.78 18.16
C GLU A 258 1.44 -19.75 16.62
N HIS A 259 1.94 -18.67 15.98
CA HIS A 259 1.94 -18.47 14.54
C HIS A 259 3.29 -18.78 13.88
N GLN A 260 4.26 -19.29 14.65
CA GLN A 260 5.56 -19.65 14.12
C GLN A 260 5.51 -21.03 13.41
N THR A 261 6.08 -21.06 12.22
CA THR A 261 6.26 -22.26 11.39
C THR A 261 7.75 -22.45 11.08
N ASP A 262 8.10 -23.53 10.38
CA ASP A 262 9.44 -23.79 9.84
C ASP A 262 9.91 -22.72 8.81
N ARG A 263 8.96 -21.92 8.27
CA ARG A 263 9.23 -20.86 7.29
C ARG A 263 9.19 -19.45 7.89
N GLY A 264 8.94 -19.32 9.18
CA GLY A 264 8.79 -18.05 9.89
C GLY A 264 7.40 -17.86 10.51
N VAL A 265 7.10 -16.64 10.93
CA VAL A 265 5.85 -16.25 11.58
C VAL A 265 4.88 -15.73 10.54
N PHE A 266 3.67 -16.33 10.46
CA PHE A 266 2.63 -15.98 9.48
C PHE A 266 1.27 -15.83 10.13
N TYR A 267 0.51 -14.87 9.64
CA TYR A 267 -0.90 -14.66 10.00
C TYR A 267 -1.80 -14.74 8.77
N GLY A 268 -3.05 -15.07 8.99
CA GLY A 268 -4.09 -14.95 7.95
C GLY A 268 -4.29 -13.50 7.54
N SER A 269 -4.37 -13.25 6.23
CA SER A 269 -4.73 -11.95 5.69
C SER A 269 -5.68 -12.06 4.52
N ALA A 270 -6.48 -11.01 4.30
CA ALA A 270 -7.54 -10.98 3.32
C ALA A 270 -7.52 -9.65 2.57
N ALA A 271 -7.37 -9.72 1.25
CA ALA A 271 -7.38 -8.56 0.37
C ALA A 271 -8.47 -8.70 -0.71
N TRP A 272 -8.89 -7.57 -1.25
CA TRP A 272 -9.64 -7.48 -2.50
C TRP A 272 -8.70 -7.20 -3.65
N LEU A 273 -8.80 -7.97 -4.70
CA LEU A 273 -8.27 -7.65 -6.01
C LEU A 273 -9.40 -6.99 -6.79
N VAL A 274 -9.25 -5.69 -7.03
CA VAL A 274 -10.22 -4.86 -7.74
C VAL A 274 -9.70 -4.57 -9.14
N GLU A 275 -10.53 -4.84 -10.13
CA GLU A 275 -10.25 -4.59 -11.55
C GLU A 275 -11.36 -3.71 -12.13
N ALA A 276 -11.00 -2.75 -12.96
CA ALA A 276 -11.95 -1.93 -13.72
C ALA A 276 -11.32 -1.41 -15.03
N ARG A 277 -12.12 -0.85 -15.93
CA ARG A 277 -11.65 -0.31 -17.20
C ARG A 277 -12.12 1.13 -17.41
N ARG A 278 -11.31 1.92 -18.10
CA ARG A 278 -11.79 3.16 -18.71
C ARG A 278 -12.53 2.81 -20.00
N PRO A 279 -13.80 3.24 -20.20
CA PRO A 279 -14.55 3.05 -21.45
C PRO A 279 -13.89 3.71 -22.65
#